data_c2099600d288b48e5439143ec09b8cb2
#
_entry.id   c2099600d288b48e5439143ec09b8cb2
#
_cell.length_a   1.000
_cell.length_b   1.000
_cell.length_c   1.000
_cell.angle_alpha   90.00
_cell.angle_beta   90.00
_cell.angle_gamma   90.00
#
_symmetry.space_group_name_H-M   'P 1'
#
loop_
_entity.id
_entity.type
_entity.pdbx_description
1 polymer ?
#
loop_
_entity_poly.entity_id
_entity_poly.type
_entity_poly.pdbx_seq_one_letter_code
_entity_poly.pdbx_strand_id
1 'polypeptide(L)'
;MSEIRNTRRSESDSEFENRIRPQELESFSGQEKTVDNLKVFIKAALMRGDSLDHVLLHGPPGLGKTTLANIIANEMGAQMKVTSGPVLDKPGDLAGLLTNLSEGDVLFIDEIHRLSPIVEEYLYSAMEDFKIDIVLDKGPSARSIQIELAPFTLIGATTRSGLLTSPLRARFGITCHLEYYDAPVLNRIVKRSAAILGISIDDDAATELALRSRGTPRIANALLRRVRDFAMVKGEGHIDLDITRMALGALNIDSRGLDQMDNKILATIIAKFKGGPVGLNTIATAVGEEAGTLEEVYEPFLIKEGFLKRTPRGREVTELAYKHLGIVPETKDGELF
;
A
#
# COMPACT_ATOMS: atom_id res chain seq x y z
N MET A 1 28.82 1.43 13.76
CA MET A 1 28.71 2.49 12.73
C MET A 1 27.68 2.20 11.62
N SER A 2 27.31 0.94 11.36
CA SER A 2 26.26 0.56 10.38
C SER A 2 24.83 0.88 10.85
N GLU A 3 24.52 0.69 12.12
CA GLU A 3 23.19 0.97 12.68
C GLU A 3 22.84 2.47 12.69
N ILE A 4 23.79 3.34 13.04
CA ILE A 4 23.57 4.81 13.03
C ILE A 4 23.35 5.34 11.59
N ARG A 5 23.96 4.72 10.59
CA ARG A 5 23.70 5.06 9.17
C ARG A 5 22.32 4.62 8.70
N ASN A 6 21.84 3.46 9.15
CA ASN A 6 20.50 2.97 8.81
C ASN A 6 19.40 3.81 9.47
N THR A 7 19.56 4.18 10.74
CA THR A 7 18.60 5.02 11.47
C THR A 7 18.45 6.42 10.84
N ARG A 8 19.58 7.10 10.55
CA ARG A 8 19.56 8.41 9.87
C ARG A 8 18.98 8.36 8.44
N ARG A 9 19.15 7.24 7.74
CA ARG A 9 18.61 7.06 6.39
C ARG A 9 17.08 6.85 6.43
N SER A 10 16.56 6.13 7.44
CA SER A 10 15.14 5.94 7.65
C SER A 10 14.45 7.24 8.11
N GLU A 11 15.07 8.05 8.96
CA GLU A 11 14.57 9.36 9.39
C GLU A 11 14.45 10.33 8.19
N SER A 12 15.49 10.44 7.35
CA SER A 12 15.43 11.29 6.15
C SER A 12 14.42 10.83 5.11
N ASP A 13 14.11 9.52 5.06
CA ASP A 13 13.11 8.96 4.16
C ASP A 13 11.69 9.26 4.66
N SER A 14 11.47 9.15 5.97
CA SER A 14 10.18 9.49 6.59
C SER A 14 9.88 10.99 6.54
N GLU A 15 10.88 11.84 6.76
CA GLU A 15 10.72 13.30 6.61
C GLU A 15 10.40 13.70 5.17
N PHE A 16 11.06 13.09 4.20
CA PHE A 16 10.78 13.30 2.78
C PHE A 16 9.34 12.93 2.44
N GLU A 17 8.91 11.71 2.81
CA GLU A 17 7.54 11.27 2.56
C GLU A 17 6.51 12.17 3.26
N ASN A 18 6.74 12.57 4.50
CA ASN A 18 5.81 13.42 5.25
C ASN A 18 5.64 14.81 4.60
N ARG A 19 6.71 15.39 4.04
CA ARG A 19 6.65 16.69 3.35
C ARG A 19 5.78 16.67 2.11
N ILE A 20 5.78 15.58 1.34
CA ILE A 20 5.04 15.50 0.07
C ILE A 20 3.63 14.92 0.22
N ARG A 21 3.28 14.39 1.41
CA ARG A 21 1.93 13.84 1.66
C ARG A 21 0.89 14.95 1.62
N PRO A 22 -0.21 14.79 0.84
CA PRO A 22 -1.35 15.69 0.94
C PRO A 22 -1.99 15.61 2.34
N GLN A 23 -2.47 16.75 2.82
CA GLN A 23 -3.10 16.89 4.14
C GLN A 23 -4.62 17.09 4.06
N GLU A 24 -5.16 17.34 2.86
CA GLU A 24 -6.55 17.68 2.58
C GLU A 24 -7.06 16.85 1.40
N LEU A 25 -8.36 16.59 1.34
CA LEU A 25 -9.01 15.86 0.23
C LEU A 25 -8.84 16.58 -1.12
N GLU A 26 -8.79 17.89 -1.15
CA GLU A 26 -8.60 18.67 -2.39
C GLU A 26 -7.21 18.47 -3.00
N SER A 27 -6.21 18.25 -2.17
CA SER A 27 -4.84 18.02 -2.63
C SER A 27 -4.54 16.54 -2.93
N PHE A 28 -5.48 15.65 -2.65
CA PHE A 28 -5.35 14.21 -2.93
C PHE A 28 -5.73 13.93 -4.39
N SER A 29 -4.75 13.60 -5.21
CA SER A 29 -4.96 13.33 -6.64
C SER A 29 -5.31 11.88 -6.90
N GLY A 30 -6.26 11.64 -7.79
CA GLY A 30 -6.76 10.31 -8.14
C GLY A 30 -7.79 9.78 -7.15
N GLN A 31 -8.34 8.60 -7.45
CA GLN A 31 -9.41 7.99 -6.64
C GLN A 31 -10.66 8.87 -6.54
N GLU A 32 -10.99 9.62 -7.59
CA GLU A 32 -11.98 10.71 -7.61
C GLU A 32 -13.30 10.28 -6.97
N LYS A 33 -13.84 9.12 -7.37
CA LYS A 33 -15.10 8.59 -6.83
C LYS A 33 -15.03 8.35 -5.33
N THR A 34 -13.92 7.81 -4.83
CA THR A 34 -13.70 7.55 -3.39
C THR A 34 -13.60 8.87 -2.64
N VAL A 35 -12.84 9.82 -3.16
CA VAL A 35 -12.67 11.16 -2.57
C VAL A 35 -13.99 11.92 -2.51
N ASP A 36 -14.76 11.93 -3.58
CA ASP A 36 -16.06 12.61 -3.64
C ASP A 36 -17.06 12.01 -2.64
N ASN A 37 -17.12 10.69 -2.51
CA ASN A 37 -17.95 10.04 -1.50
C ASN A 37 -17.51 10.40 -0.08
N LEU A 38 -16.19 10.36 0.21
CA LEU A 38 -15.67 10.72 1.51
C LEU A 38 -15.98 12.17 1.88
N LYS A 39 -15.88 13.11 0.94
CA LYS A 39 -16.31 14.52 1.15
C LYS A 39 -17.75 14.60 1.63
N VAL A 40 -18.65 13.84 1.02
CA VAL A 40 -20.07 13.82 1.41
C VAL A 40 -20.25 13.23 2.82
N PHE A 41 -19.61 12.08 3.10
CA PHE A 41 -19.76 11.41 4.40
C PHE A 41 -19.18 12.24 5.55
N ILE A 42 -17.97 12.80 5.36
CA ILE A 42 -17.32 13.67 6.35
C ILE A 42 -18.19 14.91 6.60
N LYS A 43 -18.62 15.60 5.54
CA LYS A 43 -19.48 16.78 5.69
C LYS A 43 -20.79 16.45 6.41
N ALA A 44 -21.41 15.33 6.12
CA ALA A 44 -22.64 14.90 6.78
C ALA A 44 -22.42 14.57 8.26
N ALA A 45 -21.31 13.91 8.62
CA ALA A 45 -20.96 13.63 10.02
C ALA A 45 -20.72 14.94 10.80
N LEU A 46 -19.94 15.87 10.24
CA LEU A 46 -19.70 17.18 10.84
C LEU A 46 -21.00 18.00 11.04
N MET A 47 -21.94 17.95 10.08
CA MET A 47 -23.23 18.64 10.20
C MET A 47 -24.12 18.07 11.30
N ARG A 48 -24.00 16.78 11.59
CA ARG A 48 -24.75 16.13 12.70
C ARG A 48 -24.03 16.26 14.04
N GLY A 49 -22.73 16.58 14.05
CA GLY A 49 -21.88 16.56 15.25
C GLY A 49 -21.53 15.14 15.71
N ASP A 50 -21.55 14.17 14.78
CA ASP A 50 -21.28 12.76 15.06
C ASP A 50 -19.84 12.40 14.63
N SER A 51 -19.30 11.32 15.22
CA SER A 51 -18.13 10.64 14.66
C SER A 51 -18.43 10.09 13.26
N LEU A 52 -17.44 10.01 12.40
CA LEU A 52 -17.59 9.36 11.10
C LEU A 52 -17.80 7.85 11.29
N ASP A 53 -18.62 7.23 10.46
CA ASP A 53 -18.72 5.77 10.40
C ASP A 53 -17.34 5.13 10.20
N HIS A 54 -17.14 3.91 10.71
CA HIS A 54 -15.88 3.20 10.55
C HIS A 54 -15.54 2.97 9.08
N VAL A 55 -14.28 3.20 8.71
CA VAL A 55 -13.80 3.20 7.31
C VAL A 55 -12.83 2.05 7.06
N LEU A 56 -13.06 1.26 6.03
CA LEU A 56 -12.12 0.26 5.53
C LEU A 56 -11.46 0.75 4.24
N LEU A 57 -10.15 0.94 4.28
CA LEU A 57 -9.33 1.28 3.12
C LEU A 57 -8.62 0.02 2.62
N HIS A 58 -8.93 -0.44 1.42
CA HIS A 58 -8.31 -1.65 0.89
C HIS A 58 -7.80 -1.47 -0.55
N GLY A 59 -6.80 -2.25 -0.91
CA GLY A 59 -6.16 -2.20 -2.23
C GLY A 59 -4.65 -2.45 -2.15
N PRO A 60 -3.96 -2.54 -3.29
CA PRO A 60 -2.52 -2.77 -3.38
C PRO A 60 -1.68 -1.85 -2.50
N PRO A 61 -0.44 -2.22 -2.16
CA PRO A 61 0.45 -1.37 -1.37
C PRO A 61 0.86 -0.10 -2.15
N GLY A 62 1.16 0.99 -1.42
CA GLY A 62 1.69 2.22 -2.02
C GLY A 62 0.68 3.15 -2.68
N LEU A 63 -0.63 2.88 -2.56
CA LEU A 63 -1.71 3.67 -3.18
C LEU A 63 -2.22 4.84 -2.32
N GLY A 64 -1.69 5.04 -1.12
CA GLY A 64 -2.05 6.17 -0.25
C GLY A 64 -3.10 5.87 0.83
N LYS A 65 -3.32 4.61 1.23
CA LYS A 65 -4.26 4.25 2.33
C LYS A 65 -3.98 5.04 3.61
N THR A 66 -2.75 5.02 4.10
CA THR A 66 -2.34 5.76 5.30
C THR A 66 -2.46 7.28 5.11
N THR A 67 -2.19 7.77 3.91
CA THR A 67 -2.36 9.19 3.57
C THR A 67 -3.83 9.59 3.64
N LEU A 68 -4.71 8.78 3.08
CA LEU A 68 -6.15 9.04 3.09
C LEU A 68 -6.72 8.98 4.51
N ALA A 69 -6.23 8.05 5.36
CA ALA A 69 -6.59 8.00 6.77
C ALA A 69 -6.21 9.30 7.53
N ASN A 70 -4.99 9.82 7.29
CA ASN A 70 -4.57 11.10 7.87
C ASN A 70 -5.46 12.26 7.40
N ILE A 71 -5.80 12.29 6.10
CA ILE A 71 -6.67 13.32 5.54
C ILE A 71 -8.07 13.25 6.18
N ILE A 72 -8.65 12.06 6.31
CA ILE A 72 -9.96 11.89 6.97
C ILE A 72 -9.91 12.43 8.41
N ALA A 73 -8.87 12.11 9.18
CA ALA A 73 -8.71 12.63 10.53
C ALA A 73 -8.59 14.17 10.56
N ASN A 74 -7.80 14.74 9.65
CA ASN A 74 -7.65 16.19 9.53
C ASN A 74 -8.97 16.88 9.16
N GLU A 75 -9.70 16.37 8.18
CA GLU A 75 -10.99 16.92 7.74
C GLU A 75 -12.06 16.83 8.83
N MET A 76 -12.00 15.80 9.68
CA MET A 76 -12.87 15.64 10.86
C MET A 76 -12.41 16.53 12.05
N GLY A 77 -11.24 17.16 11.97
CA GLY A 77 -10.64 17.88 13.10
C GLY A 77 -10.24 16.98 14.27
N ALA A 78 -10.03 15.70 14.01
CA ALA A 78 -9.78 14.64 14.98
C ALA A 78 -8.29 14.34 15.16
N GLN A 79 -7.89 13.91 16.36
CA GLN A 79 -6.58 13.34 16.57
C GLN A 79 -6.55 11.88 16.07
N MET A 80 -5.47 11.50 15.40
CA MET A 80 -5.30 10.13 14.91
C MET A 80 -4.26 9.38 15.73
N LYS A 81 -4.67 8.24 16.33
CA LYS A 81 -3.75 7.25 16.88
C LYS A 81 -3.48 6.17 15.86
N VAL A 82 -2.21 5.85 15.65
CA VAL A 82 -1.74 4.92 14.63
C VAL A 82 -1.20 3.66 15.28
N THR A 83 -1.66 2.51 14.81
CA THR A 83 -1.12 1.19 15.15
C THR A 83 -1.16 0.26 13.92
N SER A 84 -0.80 -1.00 14.11
CA SER A 84 -0.88 -2.01 13.05
C SER A 84 -1.33 -3.35 13.62
N GLY A 85 -1.94 -4.19 12.77
CA GLY A 85 -2.40 -5.52 13.17
C GLY A 85 -1.33 -6.35 13.90
N PRO A 86 -0.09 -6.46 13.37
CA PRO A 86 0.98 -7.21 14.02
C PRO A 86 1.43 -6.71 15.41
N VAL A 87 1.17 -5.43 15.73
CA VAL A 87 1.54 -4.83 17.03
C VAL A 87 0.49 -5.13 18.11
N LEU A 88 -0.75 -5.36 17.68
CA LEU A 88 -1.86 -5.70 18.57
C LEU A 88 -1.92 -7.20 18.81
N ASP A 89 -1.04 -7.70 19.67
CA ASP A 89 -0.91 -9.13 19.95
C ASP A 89 -1.93 -9.63 20.97
N LYS A 90 -2.31 -8.78 21.92
CA LYS A 90 -3.18 -9.11 23.07
C LYS A 90 -4.35 -8.16 23.18
N PRO A 91 -5.50 -8.61 23.72
CA PRO A 91 -6.64 -7.73 24.00
C PRO A 91 -6.32 -6.50 24.84
N GLY A 92 -5.37 -6.64 25.78
CA GLY A 92 -4.91 -5.53 26.62
C GLY A 92 -4.23 -4.40 25.84
N ASP A 93 -3.54 -4.72 24.73
CA ASP A 93 -2.90 -3.72 23.88
C ASP A 93 -3.97 -2.87 23.18
N LEU A 94 -5.01 -3.53 22.66
CA LEU A 94 -6.16 -2.85 22.04
C LEU A 94 -6.94 -2.03 23.08
N ALA A 95 -7.22 -2.59 24.25
CA ALA A 95 -7.92 -1.90 25.33
C ALA A 95 -7.20 -0.63 25.76
N GLY A 96 -5.87 -0.71 25.93
CA GLY A 96 -5.03 0.44 26.26
C GLY A 96 -5.08 1.56 25.22
N LEU A 97 -5.21 1.24 23.95
CA LEU A 97 -5.39 2.23 22.89
C LEU A 97 -6.78 2.85 22.93
N LEU A 98 -7.83 2.01 23.01
CA LEU A 98 -9.23 2.44 22.95
C LEU A 98 -9.61 3.33 24.14
N THR A 99 -9.21 2.97 25.36
CA THR A 99 -9.51 3.74 26.57
C THR A 99 -8.81 5.11 26.64
N ASN A 100 -7.81 5.32 25.78
CA ASN A 100 -7.10 6.59 25.66
C ASN A 100 -7.59 7.45 24.48
N LEU A 101 -8.67 7.07 23.80
CA LEU A 101 -9.29 7.88 22.76
C LEU A 101 -10.25 8.89 23.40
N SER A 102 -10.26 10.09 22.85
CA SER A 102 -11.29 11.10 23.12
C SER A 102 -12.45 10.98 22.14
N GLU A 103 -13.56 11.62 22.45
CA GLU A 103 -14.71 11.68 21.55
C GLU A 103 -14.33 12.27 20.20
N GLY A 104 -14.71 11.57 19.12
CA GLY A 104 -14.40 11.94 17.75
C GLY A 104 -13.00 11.55 17.24
N ASP A 105 -12.11 11.04 18.11
CA ASP A 105 -10.77 10.60 17.70
C ASP A 105 -10.80 9.48 16.66
N VAL A 106 -9.72 9.37 15.91
CA VAL A 106 -9.53 8.32 14.90
C VAL A 106 -8.51 7.30 15.39
N LEU A 107 -8.87 6.02 15.38
CA LEU A 107 -7.92 4.91 15.52
C LEU A 107 -7.62 4.35 14.13
N PHE A 108 -6.37 4.44 13.69
CA PHE A 108 -5.92 3.85 12.43
C PHE A 108 -5.15 2.55 12.70
N ILE A 109 -5.63 1.44 12.10
CA ILE A 109 -4.97 0.13 12.18
C ILE A 109 -4.50 -0.26 10.78
N ASP A 110 -3.19 -0.20 10.55
CA ASP A 110 -2.60 -0.71 9.29
C ASP A 110 -2.50 -2.24 9.32
N GLU A 111 -2.58 -2.86 8.15
CA GLU A 111 -2.59 -4.33 7.98
C GLU A 111 -3.58 -5.04 8.95
N ILE A 112 -4.79 -4.48 9.04
CA ILE A 112 -5.83 -4.95 9.98
C ILE A 112 -6.18 -6.43 9.81
N HIS A 113 -5.98 -7.02 8.63
CA HIS A 113 -6.15 -8.46 8.38
C HIS A 113 -5.17 -9.36 9.15
N ARG A 114 -4.17 -8.79 9.82
CA ARG A 114 -3.18 -9.50 10.63
C ARG A 114 -3.50 -9.48 12.12
N LEU A 115 -4.66 -8.96 12.51
CA LEU A 115 -5.14 -9.07 13.87
C LEU A 115 -5.34 -10.55 14.25
N SER A 116 -5.01 -10.89 15.50
CA SER A 116 -5.36 -12.22 16.02
C SER A 116 -6.89 -12.34 16.19
N PRO A 117 -7.49 -13.54 16.04
CA PRO A 117 -8.94 -13.71 16.21
C PRO A 117 -9.46 -13.20 17.55
N ILE A 118 -8.66 -13.33 18.60
CA ILE A 118 -9.04 -12.88 19.94
C ILE A 118 -9.14 -11.34 19.99
N VAL A 119 -8.15 -10.65 19.45
CA VAL A 119 -8.16 -9.18 19.39
C VAL A 119 -9.30 -8.67 18.50
N GLU A 120 -9.57 -9.38 17.41
CA GLU A 120 -10.66 -9.05 16.50
C GLU A 120 -12.04 -9.12 17.20
N GLU A 121 -12.27 -10.13 18.07
CA GLU A 121 -13.52 -10.24 18.84
C GLU A 121 -13.75 -9.05 19.78
N TYR A 122 -12.69 -8.57 20.45
CA TYR A 122 -12.78 -7.37 21.29
C TYR A 122 -13.08 -6.11 20.46
N LEU A 123 -12.58 -6.06 19.24
CA LEU A 123 -12.82 -4.93 18.34
C LEU A 123 -14.29 -4.87 17.90
N TYR A 124 -15.00 -6.00 17.81
CA TYR A 124 -16.42 -6.00 17.41
C TYR A 124 -17.30 -5.19 18.38
N SER A 125 -17.21 -5.45 19.68
CA SER A 125 -17.98 -4.73 20.70
C SER A 125 -17.57 -3.25 20.77
N ALA A 126 -16.28 -2.98 20.59
CA ALA A 126 -15.77 -1.61 20.58
C ALA A 126 -16.32 -0.81 19.38
N MET A 127 -16.53 -1.44 18.21
CA MET A 127 -17.06 -0.79 17.02
C MET A 127 -18.58 -0.62 17.04
N GLU A 128 -19.32 -1.57 17.62
CA GLU A 128 -20.79 -1.52 17.62
C GLU A 128 -21.35 -0.73 18.78
N ASP A 129 -20.86 -1.02 20.00
CA ASP A 129 -21.46 -0.55 21.24
C ASP A 129 -20.60 0.49 21.98
N PHE A 130 -19.42 0.80 21.45
CA PHE A 130 -18.40 1.61 22.14
C PHE A 130 -18.11 1.09 23.56
N LYS A 131 -17.96 -0.23 23.68
CA LYS A 131 -17.68 -0.93 24.93
C LYS A 131 -16.64 -2.00 24.73
N ILE A 132 -15.88 -2.29 25.78
CA ILE A 132 -14.93 -3.39 25.79
C ILE A 132 -15.04 -4.15 27.11
N ASP A 133 -15.15 -5.48 27.02
CA ASP A 133 -15.19 -6.36 28.18
C ASP A 133 -13.80 -6.92 28.46
N ILE A 134 -13.21 -6.57 29.61
CA ILE A 134 -11.89 -7.06 30.02
C ILE A 134 -12.06 -8.18 31.02
N VAL A 135 -11.55 -9.36 30.71
CA VAL A 135 -11.52 -10.50 31.62
C VAL A 135 -10.31 -10.36 32.54
N LEU A 136 -10.54 -10.20 33.85
CA LEU A 136 -9.49 -10.00 34.85
C LEU A 136 -8.83 -11.28 35.32
N ASP A 137 -9.58 -12.38 35.38
CA ASP A 137 -9.13 -13.65 35.93
C ASP A 137 -9.42 -14.82 35.00
N LYS A 138 -8.63 -15.88 35.09
CA LYS A 138 -8.86 -17.13 34.37
C LYS A 138 -9.48 -18.16 35.31
N GLY A 139 -10.52 -18.85 34.87
CA GLY A 139 -11.14 -19.95 35.59
C GLY A 139 -12.63 -19.79 35.87
N PRO A 140 -13.26 -20.70 36.66
CA PRO A 140 -14.69 -20.70 36.92
C PRO A 140 -15.23 -19.45 37.65
N SER A 141 -14.35 -18.68 38.26
CA SER A 141 -14.67 -17.41 38.97
C SER A 141 -14.20 -16.18 38.21
N ALA A 142 -13.96 -16.30 36.90
CA ALA A 142 -13.52 -15.20 36.07
C ALA A 142 -14.50 -14.01 36.20
N ARG A 143 -13.94 -12.83 36.48
CA ARG A 143 -14.67 -11.57 36.51
C ARG A 143 -14.34 -10.79 35.24
N SER A 144 -15.37 -10.24 34.63
CA SER A 144 -15.21 -9.27 33.53
C SER A 144 -15.59 -7.87 34.02
N ILE A 145 -14.87 -6.88 33.56
CA ILE A 145 -15.22 -5.45 33.71
C ILE A 145 -15.53 -4.93 32.33
N GLN A 146 -16.73 -4.35 32.19
CA GLN A 146 -17.09 -3.62 30.98
C GLN A 146 -16.64 -2.16 31.14
N ILE A 147 -15.91 -1.67 30.14
CA ILE A 147 -15.44 -0.29 30.07
C ILE A 147 -16.18 0.38 28.92
N GLU A 148 -16.80 1.52 29.20
CA GLU A 148 -17.38 2.39 28.17
C GLU A 148 -16.27 3.19 27.49
N LEU A 149 -16.35 3.29 26.16
CA LEU A 149 -15.42 4.02 25.32
C LEU A 149 -16.07 5.29 24.80
N ALA A 150 -15.28 6.33 24.64
CA ALA A 150 -15.72 7.51 23.89
C ALA A 150 -16.02 7.11 22.43
N PRO A 151 -17.07 7.65 21.78
CA PRO A 151 -17.34 7.43 20.37
C PRO A 151 -16.10 7.82 19.54
N PHE A 152 -15.68 6.91 18.66
CA PHE A 152 -14.47 7.07 17.83
C PHE A 152 -14.71 6.54 16.43
N THR A 153 -13.86 6.94 15.49
CA THR A 153 -13.82 6.35 14.16
C THR A 153 -12.67 5.37 14.03
N LEU A 154 -12.96 4.11 13.68
CA LEU A 154 -11.94 3.16 13.28
C LEU A 154 -11.67 3.30 11.77
N ILE A 155 -10.41 3.48 11.39
CA ILE A 155 -9.96 3.36 9.99
C ILE A 155 -9.07 2.14 9.89
N GLY A 156 -9.55 1.07 9.26
CA GLY A 156 -8.77 -0.12 8.95
C GLY A 156 -8.14 -0.02 7.58
N ALA A 157 -6.85 -0.36 7.45
CA ALA A 157 -6.19 -0.49 6.15
C ALA A 157 -5.72 -1.91 5.91
N THR A 158 -5.86 -2.40 4.67
CA THR A 158 -5.42 -3.75 4.30
C THR A 158 -5.03 -3.84 2.83
N THR A 159 -4.02 -4.65 2.56
CA THR A 159 -3.67 -5.10 1.20
C THR A 159 -4.45 -6.36 0.80
N ARG A 160 -5.01 -7.08 1.77
CA ARG A 160 -5.64 -8.40 1.60
C ARG A 160 -7.05 -8.42 2.19
N SER A 161 -7.98 -7.71 1.58
CA SER A 161 -9.38 -7.62 2.08
C SER A 161 -10.07 -8.99 2.15
N GLY A 162 -9.64 -9.97 1.36
CA GLY A 162 -10.15 -11.34 1.40
C GLY A 162 -9.81 -12.11 2.68
N LEU A 163 -8.80 -11.68 3.45
CA LEU A 163 -8.42 -12.30 4.72
C LEU A 163 -9.17 -11.74 5.93
N LEU A 164 -9.92 -10.63 5.76
CA LEU A 164 -10.78 -10.12 6.82
C LEU A 164 -11.96 -11.06 7.04
N THR A 165 -12.29 -11.30 8.30
CA THR A 165 -13.49 -12.07 8.64
C THR A 165 -14.75 -11.33 8.19
N SER A 166 -15.81 -12.08 7.87
CA SER A 166 -17.08 -11.47 7.47
C SER A 166 -17.70 -10.58 8.56
N PRO A 167 -17.63 -10.94 9.87
CA PRO A 167 -18.09 -10.10 10.95
C PRO A 167 -17.36 -8.75 11.04
N LEU A 168 -16.01 -8.74 10.94
CA LEU A 168 -15.25 -7.49 10.97
C LEU A 168 -15.59 -6.61 9.77
N ARG A 169 -15.66 -7.21 8.58
CA ARG A 169 -15.97 -6.45 7.36
C ARG A 169 -17.34 -5.79 7.41
N ALA A 170 -18.35 -6.47 7.97
CA ALA A 170 -19.70 -5.96 8.06
C ALA A 170 -19.85 -4.73 8.97
N ARG A 171 -18.88 -4.50 9.87
CA ARG A 171 -18.88 -3.37 10.81
C ARG A 171 -18.31 -2.07 10.24
N PHE A 172 -17.71 -2.14 9.06
CA PHE A 172 -17.29 -0.94 8.35
C PHE A 172 -18.45 -0.37 7.53
N GLY A 173 -18.98 0.77 7.96
CA GLY A 173 -20.05 1.49 7.24
C GLY A 173 -19.56 2.08 5.92
N ILE A 174 -18.27 2.42 5.84
CA ILE A 174 -17.66 2.99 4.64
C ILE A 174 -16.52 2.06 4.16
N THR A 175 -16.62 1.62 2.91
CA THR A 175 -15.56 0.79 2.29
C THR A 175 -15.01 1.49 1.06
N CYS A 176 -13.70 1.73 1.04
CA CYS A 176 -12.98 2.39 -0.04
C CYS A 176 -11.99 1.45 -0.68
N HIS A 177 -12.22 1.10 -1.94
CA HIS A 177 -11.26 0.36 -2.76
C HIS A 177 -10.36 1.34 -3.49
N LEU A 178 -9.04 1.28 -3.23
CA LEU A 178 -8.05 2.07 -3.93
C LEU A 178 -7.49 1.25 -5.10
N GLU A 179 -7.46 1.86 -6.27
CA GLU A 179 -6.98 1.25 -7.50
C GLU A 179 -5.63 1.84 -7.92
N TYR A 180 -4.94 1.16 -8.81
CA TYR A 180 -3.72 1.68 -9.41
C TYR A 180 -4.01 2.98 -10.15
N TYR A 181 -3.06 3.92 -10.06
CA TYR A 181 -3.14 5.20 -10.73
C TYR A 181 -2.68 5.09 -12.18
N ASP A 182 -3.32 5.83 -13.05
CA ASP A 182 -2.87 5.98 -14.43
C ASP A 182 -1.68 6.99 -14.53
N ALA A 183 -0.97 6.94 -15.63
CA ALA A 183 0.22 7.76 -15.83
C ALA A 183 -0.06 9.28 -15.78
N PRO A 184 -1.17 9.83 -16.34
CA PRO A 184 -1.48 11.24 -16.22
C PRO A 184 -1.68 11.72 -14.77
N VAL A 185 -2.29 10.90 -13.91
CA VAL A 185 -2.44 11.25 -12.48
C VAL A 185 -1.10 11.18 -11.77
N LEU A 186 -0.29 10.16 -12.05
CA LEU A 186 1.06 10.04 -11.48
C LEU A 186 1.98 11.18 -11.92
N ASN A 187 1.88 11.65 -13.17
CA ASN A 187 2.60 12.83 -13.64
C ASN A 187 2.27 14.06 -12.77
N ARG A 188 0.97 14.31 -12.50
CA ARG A 188 0.57 15.40 -11.60
C ARG A 188 1.14 15.25 -10.20
N ILE A 189 1.16 14.02 -9.65
CA ILE A 189 1.73 13.72 -8.34
C ILE A 189 3.24 13.98 -8.33
N VAL A 190 3.98 13.52 -9.35
CA VAL A 190 5.43 13.76 -9.49
C VAL A 190 5.73 15.25 -9.55
N LYS A 191 5.03 16.01 -10.40
CA LYS A 191 5.21 17.46 -10.55
C LYS A 191 4.91 18.20 -9.25
N ARG A 192 3.81 17.86 -8.57
CA ARG A 192 3.49 18.43 -7.26
C ARG A 192 4.58 18.13 -6.22
N SER A 193 5.03 16.88 -6.16
CA SER A 193 6.10 16.47 -5.23
C SER A 193 7.41 17.19 -5.54
N ALA A 194 7.77 17.34 -6.81
CA ALA A 194 8.95 18.10 -7.25
C ALA A 194 8.85 19.57 -6.81
N ALA A 195 7.70 20.22 -7.04
CA ALA A 195 7.47 21.60 -6.63
C ALA A 195 7.60 21.81 -5.10
N ILE A 196 7.00 20.92 -4.28
CA ILE A 196 7.11 20.96 -2.81
C ILE A 196 8.57 20.83 -2.34
N LEU A 197 9.36 20.05 -3.08
CA LEU A 197 10.78 19.78 -2.77
C LEU A 197 11.73 20.81 -3.37
N GLY A 198 11.23 21.76 -4.16
CA GLY A 198 12.06 22.75 -4.88
C GLY A 198 12.90 22.11 -5.98
N ILE A 199 12.41 21.02 -6.60
CA ILE A 199 13.10 20.31 -7.68
C ILE A 199 12.56 20.80 -9.02
N SER A 200 13.44 21.26 -9.91
CA SER A 200 13.09 21.60 -11.29
C SER A 200 13.01 20.31 -12.12
N ILE A 201 11.90 20.10 -12.81
CA ILE A 201 11.65 18.91 -13.64
C ILE A 201 10.85 19.27 -14.89
N ASP A 202 11.24 18.70 -16.03
CA ASP A 202 10.51 18.82 -17.30
C ASP A 202 9.28 17.91 -17.34
N ASP A 203 8.30 18.27 -18.16
CA ASP A 203 7.04 17.52 -18.25
C ASP A 203 7.21 16.13 -18.85
N ASP A 204 8.09 15.96 -19.82
CA ASP A 204 8.42 14.66 -20.42
C ASP A 204 9.22 13.78 -19.45
N ALA A 205 10.10 14.34 -18.63
CA ALA A 205 10.79 13.64 -17.55
C ALA A 205 9.80 13.16 -16.48
N ALA A 206 8.87 14.01 -16.06
CA ALA A 206 7.81 13.66 -15.13
C ALA A 206 6.89 12.55 -15.69
N THR A 207 6.59 12.62 -17.00
CA THR A 207 5.80 11.61 -17.71
C THR A 207 6.54 10.26 -17.75
N GLU A 208 7.84 10.27 -18.04
CA GLU A 208 8.68 9.07 -18.06
C GLU A 208 8.72 8.41 -16.66
N LEU A 209 8.86 9.21 -15.58
CA LEU A 209 8.77 8.71 -14.21
C LEU A 209 7.40 8.10 -13.91
N ALA A 210 6.33 8.77 -14.31
CA ALA A 210 4.96 8.30 -14.10
C ALA A 210 4.71 6.94 -14.78
N LEU A 211 5.14 6.79 -16.04
CA LEU A 211 4.99 5.55 -16.81
C LEU A 211 5.70 4.36 -16.14
N ARG A 212 6.86 4.60 -15.49
CA ARG A 212 7.65 3.55 -14.84
C ARG A 212 7.34 3.34 -13.35
N SER A 213 6.32 4.05 -12.83
CA SER A 213 5.94 4.02 -11.40
C SER A 213 4.98 2.90 -11.02
N ARG A 214 4.74 1.93 -11.90
CA ARG A 214 3.87 0.75 -11.63
C ARG A 214 2.45 1.11 -11.17
N GLY A 215 1.96 2.29 -11.50
CA GLY A 215 0.65 2.75 -11.05
C GLY A 215 0.60 3.14 -9.56
N THR A 216 1.73 3.39 -8.89
CA THR A 216 1.74 3.69 -7.45
C THR A 216 2.46 4.99 -7.12
N PRO A 217 1.82 5.91 -6.36
CA PRO A 217 2.44 7.15 -5.90
C PRO A 217 3.73 6.94 -5.09
N ARG A 218 3.80 5.88 -4.27
CA ARG A 218 5.01 5.56 -3.49
C ARG A 218 6.21 5.33 -4.39
N ILE A 219 6.06 4.54 -5.46
CA ILE A 219 7.15 4.26 -6.40
C ILE A 219 7.48 5.53 -7.19
N ALA A 220 6.48 6.29 -7.65
CA ALA A 220 6.69 7.56 -8.36
C ALA A 220 7.57 8.52 -7.55
N ASN A 221 7.25 8.72 -6.27
CA ASN A 221 8.03 9.57 -5.38
C ASN A 221 9.41 9.00 -5.06
N ALA A 222 9.54 7.68 -4.92
CA ALA A 222 10.83 7.04 -4.74
C ALA A 222 11.74 7.21 -5.96
N LEU A 223 11.18 7.07 -7.18
CA LEU A 223 11.91 7.32 -8.42
C LEU A 223 12.31 8.78 -8.57
N LEU A 224 11.40 9.73 -8.33
CA LEU A 224 11.70 11.17 -8.33
C LEU A 224 12.89 11.49 -7.43
N ARG A 225 12.92 10.93 -6.22
CA ARG A 225 14.01 11.12 -5.28
C ARG A 225 15.34 10.60 -5.83
N ARG A 226 15.35 9.42 -6.43
CA ARG A 226 16.58 8.84 -7.01
C ARG A 226 17.05 9.63 -8.22
N VAL A 227 16.14 10.00 -9.12
CA VAL A 227 16.50 10.79 -10.31
C VAL A 227 17.01 12.17 -9.91
N ARG A 228 16.47 12.80 -8.87
CA ARG A 228 17.03 14.03 -8.30
C ARG A 228 18.50 13.86 -7.89
N ASP A 229 18.84 12.74 -7.21
CA ASP A 229 20.22 12.48 -6.79
C ASP A 229 21.16 12.40 -8.01
N PHE A 230 20.70 11.82 -9.13
CA PHE A 230 21.45 11.81 -10.39
C PHE A 230 21.56 13.22 -11.01
N ALA A 231 20.46 13.99 -11.02
CA ALA A 231 20.48 15.35 -11.52
C ALA A 231 21.45 16.26 -10.77
N MET A 232 21.55 16.10 -9.45
CA MET A 232 22.48 16.86 -8.60
C MET A 232 23.95 16.50 -8.85
N VAL A 233 24.25 15.24 -9.19
CA VAL A 233 25.65 14.76 -9.33
C VAL A 233 26.13 14.80 -10.78
N LYS A 234 25.27 14.53 -11.73
CA LYS A 234 25.61 14.38 -13.17
C LYS A 234 25.00 15.46 -14.07
N GLY A 235 24.10 16.28 -13.54
CA GLY A 235 23.49 17.41 -14.21
C GLY A 235 23.69 18.70 -13.40
N GLU A 236 22.92 19.72 -13.73
CA GLU A 236 22.94 21.04 -13.07
C GLU A 236 21.83 21.15 -11.99
N GLY A 237 21.32 20.03 -11.47
CA GLY A 237 20.23 20.00 -10.50
C GLY A 237 18.82 20.05 -11.12
N HIS A 238 18.73 20.13 -12.46
CA HIS A 238 17.50 20.04 -13.23
C HIS A 238 17.24 18.61 -13.70
N ILE A 239 16.00 18.15 -13.65
CA ILE A 239 15.59 16.83 -14.13
C ILE A 239 14.99 16.94 -15.53
N ASP A 240 15.80 16.65 -16.53
CA ASP A 240 15.38 16.47 -17.91
C ASP A 240 15.14 14.98 -18.26
N LEU A 241 14.71 14.72 -19.48
CA LEU A 241 14.44 13.36 -19.95
C LEU A 241 15.70 12.49 -20.02
N ASP A 242 16.84 13.06 -20.38
CA ASP A 242 18.10 12.31 -20.55
C ASP A 242 18.66 11.87 -19.18
N ILE A 243 18.69 12.77 -18.20
CA ILE A 243 19.02 12.43 -16.80
C ILE A 243 18.05 11.39 -16.24
N THR A 244 16.76 11.52 -16.54
CA THR A 244 15.74 10.58 -16.10
C THR A 244 16.00 9.18 -16.66
N ARG A 245 16.22 9.06 -17.97
CA ARG A 245 16.52 7.77 -18.63
C ARG A 245 17.83 7.15 -18.14
N MET A 246 18.85 7.99 -17.96
CA MET A 246 20.14 7.56 -17.42
C MET A 246 19.97 6.98 -16.00
N ALA A 247 19.26 7.69 -15.12
CA ALA A 247 19.02 7.25 -13.75
C ALA A 247 18.19 5.96 -13.68
N LEU A 248 17.10 5.87 -14.46
CA LEU A 248 16.25 4.68 -14.51
C LEU A 248 17.02 3.47 -15.05
N GLY A 249 17.88 3.66 -16.07
CA GLY A 249 18.77 2.61 -16.57
C GLY A 249 19.76 2.15 -15.50
N ALA A 250 20.40 3.07 -14.78
CA ALA A 250 21.31 2.75 -13.68
C ALA A 250 20.63 2.03 -12.50
N LEU A 251 19.32 2.24 -12.32
CA LEU A 251 18.49 1.55 -11.33
C LEU A 251 17.94 0.21 -11.84
N ASN A 252 18.28 -0.20 -13.07
CA ASN A 252 17.76 -1.40 -13.74
C ASN A 252 16.23 -1.41 -13.86
N ILE A 253 15.63 -0.25 -14.11
CA ILE A 253 14.20 -0.10 -14.36
C ILE A 253 14.01 0.06 -15.86
N ASP A 254 13.36 -0.91 -16.47
CA ASP A 254 13.17 -0.94 -17.91
C ASP A 254 12.02 -0.04 -18.41
N SER A 255 11.77 -0.04 -19.72
CA SER A 255 10.74 0.80 -20.35
C SER A 255 9.31 0.48 -19.92
N ARG A 256 9.06 -0.65 -19.30
CA ARG A 256 7.77 -1.09 -18.76
C ARG A 256 7.65 -0.90 -17.25
N GLY A 257 8.70 -0.39 -16.59
CA GLY A 257 8.76 -0.25 -15.14
C GLY A 257 9.10 -1.54 -14.40
N LEU A 258 9.54 -2.59 -15.10
CA LEU A 258 10.03 -3.81 -14.47
C LEU A 258 11.43 -3.56 -13.91
N ASP A 259 11.68 -4.05 -12.69
CA ASP A 259 12.99 -4.02 -12.09
C ASP A 259 13.77 -5.33 -12.34
N GLN A 260 14.97 -5.39 -11.77
CA GLN A 260 15.82 -6.56 -11.91
C GLN A 260 15.18 -7.84 -11.38
N MET A 261 14.38 -7.76 -10.29
CA MET A 261 13.75 -8.94 -9.71
C MET A 261 12.55 -9.39 -10.55
N ASP A 262 11.74 -8.47 -11.06
CA ASP A 262 10.65 -8.81 -11.99
C ASP A 262 11.19 -9.59 -13.20
N ASN A 263 12.22 -9.04 -13.84
CA ASN A 263 12.84 -9.67 -14.99
C ASN A 263 13.47 -11.03 -14.63
N LYS A 264 14.08 -11.15 -13.41
CA LYS A 264 14.60 -12.42 -12.90
C LYS A 264 13.51 -13.46 -12.68
N ILE A 265 12.33 -13.05 -12.15
CA ILE A 265 11.18 -13.93 -11.96
C ILE A 265 10.70 -14.47 -13.30
N LEU A 266 10.44 -13.60 -14.27
CA LEU A 266 9.96 -13.98 -15.60
C LEU A 266 10.97 -14.89 -16.32
N ALA A 267 12.24 -14.50 -16.35
CA ALA A 267 13.32 -15.28 -16.97
C ALA A 267 13.48 -16.66 -16.30
N THR A 268 13.36 -16.73 -14.97
CA THR A 268 13.45 -18.00 -14.22
C THR A 268 12.29 -18.95 -14.58
N ILE A 269 11.07 -18.44 -14.66
CA ILE A 269 9.90 -19.24 -15.04
C ILE A 269 10.06 -19.75 -16.47
N ILE A 270 10.54 -18.94 -17.39
CA ILE A 270 10.77 -19.34 -18.78
C ILE A 270 11.88 -20.39 -18.85
N ALA A 271 13.07 -20.09 -18.35
CA ALA A 271 14.25 -20.91 -18.56
C ALA A 271 14.25 -22.22 -17.76
N LYS A 272 13.78 -22.18 -16.51
CA LYS A 272 13.81 -23.36 -15.64
C LYS A 272 12.51 -24.18 -15.64
N PHE A 273 11.38 -23.56 -15.95
CA PHE A 273 10.06 -24.18 -15.83
C PHE A 273 9.25 -24.12 -17.13
N LYS A 274 9.90 -23.87 -18.28
CA LYS A 274 9.30 -23.85 -19.62
C LYS A 274 8.04 -22.97 -19.72
N GLY A 275 8.06 -21.82 -19.01
CA GLY A 275 6.93 -20.89 -18.97
C GLY A 275 5.85 -21.20 -17.94
N GLY A 276 5.98 -22.28 -17.20
CA GLY A 276 5.03 -22.70 -16.18
C GLY A 276 4.03 -23.77 -16.66
N PRO A 277 3.04 -24.15 -15.82
CA PRO A 277 2.73 -23.61 -14.49
C PRO A 277 3.73 -24.05 -13.41
N VAL A 278 4.08 -23.15 -12.49
CA VAL A 278 5.01 -23.38 -11.40
C VAL A 278 4.49 -22.81 -10.07
N GLY A 279 4.69 -23.52 -8.98
CA GLY A 279 4.26 -23.10 -7.65
C GLY A 279 5.04 -21.89 -7.13
N LEU A 280 4.38 -21.03 -6.33
CA LEU A 280 4.97 -19.82 -5.76
C LEU A 280 6.25 -20.08 -4.97
N ASN A 281 6.23 -21.07 -4.06
CA ASN A 281 7.40 -21.43 -3.25
C ASN A 281 8.60 -21.92 -4.10
N THR A 282 8.31 -22.60 -5.21
CA THR A 282 9.34 -23.06 -6.15
C THR A 282 10.00 -21.88 -6.86
N ILE A 283 9.19 -20.90 -7.30
CA ILE A 283 9.72 -19.64 -7.90
C ILE A 283 10.57 -18.90 -6.86
N ALA A 284 10.03 -18.72 -5.64
CA ALA A 284 10.68 -18.01 -4.54
C ALA A 284 12.08 -18.57 -4.27
N THR A 285 12.16 -19.90 -4.08
CA THR A 285 13.44 -20.60 -3.89
C THR A 285 14.38 -20.40 -5.09
N ALA A 286 13.86 -20.47 -6.32
CA ALA A 286 14.67 -20.38 -7.54
C ALA A 286 15.23 -18.97 -7.78
N VAL A 287 14.54 -17.91 -7.33
CA VAL A 287 15.02 -16.51 -7.43
C VAL A 287 15.73 -16.03 -6.16
N GLY A 288 15.67 -16.79 -5.07
CA GLY A 288 16.30 -16.43 -3.78
C GLY A 288 15.55 -15.33 -3.04
N GLU A 289 14.20 -15.40 -3.02
CA GLU A 289 13.33 -14.44 -2.34
C GLU A 289 12.28 -15.19 -1.50
N GLU A 290 11.62 -14.51 -0.57
CA GLU A 290 10.51 -15.07 0.20
C GLU A 290 9.22 -15.16 -0.62
N ALA A 291 8.46 -16.23 -0.45
CA ALA A 291 7.21 -16.43 -1.18
C ALA A 291 6.18 -15.33 -0.91
N GLY A 292 6.10 -14.84 0.32
CA GLY A 292 5.24 -13.73 0.71
C GLY A 292 5.59 -12.44 -0.04
N THR A 293 6.89 -12.13 -0.16
CA THR A 293 7.38 -10.97 -0.91
C THR A 293 7.02 -11.06 -2.39
N LEU A 294 7.16 -12.25 -3.00
CA LEU A 294 6.76 -12.44 -4.39
C LEU A 294 5.25 -12.19 -4.57
N GLU A 295 4.42 -12.71 -3.68
CA GLU A 295 2.96 -12.62 -3.77
C GLU A 295 2.44 -11.19 -3.52
N GLU A 296 3.09 -10.44 -2.64
CA GLU A 296 2.60 -9.12 -2.23
C GLU A 296 3.20 -7.97 -3.05
N VAL A 297 4.44 -8.10 -3.50
CA VAL A 297 5.19 -7.00 -4.12
C VAL A 297 5.29 -7.14 -5.63
N TYR A 298 5.68 -8.33 -6.12
CA TYR A 298 6.00 -8.52 -7.54
C TYR A 298 4.82 -9.06 -8.35
N GLU A 299 4.18 -10.12 -7.89
CA GLU A 299 3.10 -10.80 -8.62
C GLU A 299 1.94 -9.88 -9.02
N PRO A 300 1.43 -8.97 -8.14
CA PRO A 300 0.30 -8.11 -8.50
C PRO A 300 0.58 -7.20 -9.69
N PHE A 301 1.78 -6.65 -9.77
CA PHE A 301 2.18 -5.80 -10.89
C PHE A 301 2.36 -6.62 -12.17
N LEU A 302 3.05 -7.75 -12.10
CA LEU A 302 3.26 -8.63 -13.25
C LEU A 302 1.95 -9.18 -13.82
N ILE A 303 0.96 -9.46 -12.97
CA ILE A 303 -0.38 -9.89 -13.41
C ILE A 303 -1.13 -8.73 -14.04
N LYS A 304 -1.14 -7.55 -13.40
CA LYS A 304 -1.80 -6.35 -13.91
C LYS A 304 -1.31 -5.97 -15.30
N GLU A 305 0.00 -6.00 -15.50
CA GLU A 305 0.63 -5.67 -16.78
C GLU A 305 0.55 -6.83 -17.81
N GLY A 306 -0.01 -7.97 -17.40
CA GLY A 306 -0.23 -9.11 -18.28
C GLY A 306 1.01 -9.95 -18.59
N PHE A 307 2.09 -9.84 -17.81
CA PHE A 307 3.29 -10.67 -17.96
C PHE A 307 3.13 -12.06 -17.33
N LEU A 308 2.32 -12.15 -16.28
CA LEU A 308 2.09 -13.35 -15.49
C LEU A 308 0.60 -13.62 -15.35
N LYS A 309 0.20 -14.88 -15.33
CA LYS A 309 -1.16 -15.30 -14.98
C LYS A 309 -1.13 -16.34 -13.85
N ARG A 310 -2.15 -16.29 -12.99
CA ARG A 310 -2.37 -17.25 -11.92
C ARG A 310 -3.34 -18.33 -12.41
N THR A 311 -2.94 -19.58 -12.28
CA THR A 311 -3.75 -20.75 -12.63
C THR A 311 -3.93 -21.65 -11.39
N PRO A 312 -4.89 -22.58 -11.36
CA PRO A 312 -5.03 -23.55 -10.27
C PRO A 312 -3.78 -24.40 -10.03
N ARG A 313 -2.93 -24.58 -11.05
CA ARG A 313 -1.69 -25.36 -10.96
C ARG A 313 -0.46 -24.52 -10.64
N GLY A 314 -0.57 -23.20 -10.64
CA GLY A 314 0.56 -22.30 -10.35
C GLY A 314 0.58 -21.06 -11.24
N ARG A 315 1.76 -20.47 -11.37
CA ARG A 315 2.03 -19.25 -12.14
C ARG A 315 2.57 -19.62 -13.51
N GLU A 316 2.04 -18.94 -14.53
CA GLU A 316 2.49 -19.10 -15.92
C GLU A 316 2.82 -17.73 -16.51
N VAL A 317 3.88 -17.63 -17.26
CA VAL A 317 4.19 -16.43 -18.04
C VAL A 317 3.34 -16.39 -19.31
N THR A 318 3.09 -15.18 -19.80
CA THR A 318 2.34 -14.95 -21.03
C THR A 318 3.27 -14.74 -22.22
N GLU A 319 2.72 -14.70 -23.44
CA GLU A 319 3.49 -14.33 -24.62
C GLU A 319 4.14 -12.95 -24.51
N LEU A 320 3.51 -12.04 -23.76
CA LEU A 320 4.05 -10.70 -23.52
C LEU A 320 5.38 -10.77 -22.77
N ALA A 321 5.52 -11.68 -21.79
CA ALA A 321 6.77 -11.89 -21.08
C ALA A 321 7.89 -12.42 -21.98
N TYR A 322 7.58 -13.35 -22.88
CA TYR A 322 8.54 -13.84 -23.87
C TYR A 322 9.02 -12.71 -24.80
N LYS A 323 8.06 -11.94 -25.35
CA LYS A 323 8.39 -10.78 -26.21
C LYS A 323 9.22 -9.74 -25.48
N HIS A 324 8.89 -9.46 -24.22
CA HIS A 324 9.61 -8.48 -23.41
C HIS A 324 11.08 -8.87 -23.17
N LEU A 325 11.32 -10.16 -22.88
CA LEU A 325 12.68 -10.67 -22.66
C LEU A 325 13.42 -11.01 -23.97
N GLY A 326 12.80 -10.83 -25.13
CA GLY A 326 13.40 -11.18 -26.42
C GLY A 326 13.60 -12.69 -26.60
N ILE A 327 12.82 -13.52 -25.91
CA ILE A 327 12.92 -14.99 -25.97
C ILE A 327 11.84 -15.51 -26.90
N VAL A 328 12.20 -16.38 -27.84
CA VAL A 328 11.25 -17.09 -28.69
C VAL A 328 10.68 -18.26 -27.87
N PRO A 329 9.33 -18.38 -27.74
CA PRO A 329 8.74 -19.54 -27.10
C PRO A 329 9.17 -20.83 -27.85
N GLU A 330 9.65 -21.84 -27.11
CA GLU A 330 9.74 -23.17 -27.69
C GLU A 330 8.32 -23.61 -28.08
N THR A 331 8.07 -23.84 -29.36
CA THR A 331 6.84 -24.44 -29.83
C THR A 331 6.65 -25.76 -29.10
N LYS A 332 5.55 -25.91 -28.35
CA LYS A 332 5.14 -27.22 -27.86
C LYS A 332 4.80 -28.06 -29.10
N ASP A 333 5.80 -28.75 -29.65
CA ASP A 333 5.56 -29.83 -30.59
C ASP A 333 4.72 -30.89 -29.88
N GLY A 334 3.47 -31.01 -30.23
CA GLY A 334 2.63 -32.10 -29.75
C GLY A 334 1.19 -31.77 -29.37
N GLU A 335 0.48 -30.90 -30.10
CA GLU A 335 -0.96 -31.08 -30.28
C GLU A 335 -1.24 -31.35 -31.79
N LEU A 336 -0.91 -32.54 -32.17
CA LEU A 336 -1.55 -33.20 -33.32
C LEU A 336 -2.71 -34.04 -32.76
N PHE A 337 -3.93 -33.57 -33.08
CA PHE A 337 -5.25 -34.19 -32.89
C PHE A 337 -5.88 -34.09 -31.51
#